data_014300646fbd0d8dc4f7eccfb9994930
#
_entry.id   014300646fbd0d8dc4f7eccfb9994930
#
_cell.length_a   1.000
_cell.length_b   1.000
_cell.length_c   1.000
_cell.angle_alpha   90.00
_cell.angle_beta   90.00
_cell.angle_gamma   90.00
#
_symmetry.space_group_name_H-M   'P 1'
#
loop_
_entity.id
_entity.type
_entity.pdbx_description
1 polymer ?
#
loop_
_entity_poly.entity_id
_entity_poly.type
_entity_poly.pdbx_seq_one_letter_code
_entity_poly.pdbx_strand_id
1 'polypeptide(L)'
;MSLVIAMVWQAIGYYMVMYMSSMAAVPESLYESAGLDGASRVQQFFQITIPLIWTNIRTTQTFFVISTINMAYLFVTAMTGGGPNRASNVALFYMYEQKNKSGYGYAMAIGVVIFLVSFGLSALVNKVTEREVLEY
;
A
#
# COMPACT_ATOMS: atom_id res chain seq x y z
N MET A 1 -14.76 13.25 -2.20
CA MET A 1 -14.25 13.25 -0.81
C MET A 1 -14.63 12.00 -0.04
N SER A 2 -15.91 11.59 0.01
CA SER A 2 -16.36 10.40 0.78
C SER A 2 -15.67 9.08 0.42
N LEU A 3 -15.38 8.84 -0.86
CA LEU A 3 -14.63 7.66 -1.32
C LEU A 3 -13.22 7.60 -0.69
N VAL A 4 -12.50 8.72 -0.72
CA VAL A 4 -11.14 8.79 -0.16
C VAL A 4 -11.16 8.53 1.35
N ILE A 5 -12.13 9.10 2.07
CA ILE A 5 -12.27 8.87 3.51
C ILE A 5 -12.52 7.39 3.80
N ALA A 6 -13.41 6.74 3.06
CA ALA A 6 -13.70 5.32 3.23
C ALA A 6 -12.48 4.43 2.91
N MET A 7 -11.74 4.73 1.84
CA MET A 7 -10.51 4.01 1.48
C MET A 7 -9.42 4.20 2.53
N VAL A 8 -9.22 5.42 3.03
CA VAL A 8 -8.24 5.70 4.10
C VAL A 8 -8.62 4.97 5.39
N TRP A 9 -9.89 5.02 5.78
CA TRP A 9 -10.38 4.32 6.97
C TRP A 9 -10.11 2.81 6.90
N GLN A 10 -10.42 2.19 5.78
CA GLN A 10 -10.15 0.77 5.56
C GLN A 10 -8.64 0.47 5.57
N ALA A 11 -7.83 1.31 4.89
CA ALA A 11 -6.39 1.14 4.80
C ALA A 11 -5.70 1.23 6.17
N ILE A 12 -6.08 2.18 7.03
CA ILE A 12 -5.52 2.34 8.38
C ILE A 12 -5.61 1.03 9.16
N GLY A 13 -6.79 0.41 9.22
CA GLY A 13 -6.98 -0.83 9.97
C GLY A 13 -6.10 -1.97 9.45
N TYR A 14 -6.06 -2.15 8.14
CA TYR A 14 -5.28 -3.21 7.50
C TYR A 14 -3.77 -3.04 7.72
N TYR A 15 -3.22 -1.86 7.41
CA TYR A 15 -1.78 -1.61 7.54
C TYR A 15 -1.32 -1.52 8.99
N MET A 16 -2.19 -1.06 9.91
CA MET A 16 -1.89 -1.05 11.33
C MET A 16 -1.63 -2.48 11.85
N VAL A 17 -2.47 -3.43 11.50
CA VAL A 17 -2.27 -4.84 11.90
C VAL A 17 -0.97 -5.42 11.32
N MET A 18 -0.67 -5.12 10.05
CA MET A 18 0.58 -5.56 9.41
C MET A 18 1.82 -5.01 10.14
N TYR A 19 1.84 -3.72 10.48
CA TYR A 19 2.98 -3.13 11.19
C TYR A 19 3.08 -3.61 12.63
N MET A 20 1.96 -3.77 13.33
CA MET A 20 1.96 -4.34 14.68
C MET A 20 2.54 -5.75 14.70
N SER A 21 2.18 -6.60 13.74
CA SER A 21 2.75 -7.94 13.59
C SER A 21 4.26 -7.90 13.32
N SER A 22 4.70 -6.98 12.46
CA SER A 22 6.13 -6.81 12.16
C SER A 22 6.93 -6.33 13.37
N MET A 23 6.37 -5.42 14.16
CA MET A 23 7.00 -4.93 15.40
C MET A 23 7.06 -6.01 16.48
N ALA A 24 6.02 -6.84 16.59
CA ALA A 24 5.98 -7.96 17.55
C ALA A 24 7.01 -9.07 17.24
N ALA A 25 7.50 -9.13 16.01
CA ALA A 25 8.54 -10.09 15.62
C ALA A 25 9.97 -9.64 16.02
N VAL A 26 10.16 -8.39 16.47
CA VAL A 26 11.47 -7.88 16.91
C VAL A 26 11.79 -8.48 18.27
N PRO A 27 12.98 -9.11 18.46
CA PRO A 27 13.37 -9.71 19.73
C PRO A 27 13.42 -8.70 20.90
N GLU A 28 12.81 -9.05 22.03
CA GLU A 28 12.73 -8.20 23.21
C GLU A 28 14.11 -7.90 23.81
N SER A 29 15.05 -8.86 23.70
CA SER A 29 16.42 -8.70 24.16
C SER A 29 17.16 -7.48 23.59
N LEU A 30 16.80 -7.04 22.38
CA LEU A 30 17.37 -5.82 21.79
C LEU A 30 16.92 -4.56 22.54
N TYR A 31 15.67 -4.52 22.97
CA TYR A 31 15.13 -3.41 23.75
C TYR A 31 15.67 -3.40 25.17
N GLU A 32 15.85 -4.59 25.78
CA GLU A 32 16.46 -4.72 27.11
C GLU A 32 17.91 -4.23 27.12
N SER A 33 18.71 -4.69 26.14
CA SER A 33 20.11 -4.25 26.01
C SER A 33 20.22 -2.74 25.79
N ALA A 34 19.41 -2.18 24.88
CA ALA A 34 19.38 -0.74 24.65
C ALA A 34 18.89 0.05 25.87
N GLY A 35 18.00 -0.54 26.67
CA GLY A 35 17.56 0.03 27.95
C GLY A 35 18.68 0.13 28.98
N LEU A 36 19.53 -0.90 29.05
CA LEU A 36 20.72 -0.90 29.92
C LEU A 36 21.74 0.17 29.52
N ASP A 37 21.84 0.43 28.20
CA ASP A 37 22.67 1.51 27.65
C ASP A 37 22.05 2.92 27.83
N GLY A 38 20.87 3.02 28.45
CA GLY A 38 20.19 4.28 28.73
C GLY A 38 19.38 4.84 27.56
N ALA A 39 19.12 4.06 26.51
CA ALA A 39 18.33 4.50 25.36
C ALA A 39 16.87 4.72 25.76
N SER A 40 16.34 5.89 25.47
CA SER A 40 14.91 6.20 25.63
C SER A 40 14.04 5.39 24.65
N ARG A 41 12.75 5.21 24.96
CA ARG A 41 11.81 4.49 24.09
C ARG A 41 11.70 5.09 22.68
N VAL A 42 11.86 6.41 22.55
CA VAL A 42 11.86 7.09 21.25
C VAL A 42 13.12 6.72 20.45
N GLN A 43 14.29 6.69 21.12
CA GLN A 43 15.52 6.25 20.47
C GLN A 43 15.44 4.77 20.05
N GLN A 44 14.94 3.90 20.90
CA GLN A 44 14.70 2.48 20.57
C GLN A 44 13.79 2.34 19.35
N PHE A 45 12.71 3.12 19.26
CA PHE A 45 11.80 3.09 18.12
C PHE A 45 12.49 3.45 16.80
N PHE A 46 13.23 4.55 16.76
CA PHE A 46 13.87 5.01 15.52
C PHE A 46 15.16 4.27 15.17
N GLN A 47 15.90 3.77 16.16
CA GLN A 47 17.21 3.16 15.95
C GLN A 47 17.17 1.63 15.93
N ILE A 48 16.14 1.00 16.51
CA ILE A 48 15.99 -0.46 16.55
C ILE A 48 14.76 -0.88 15.74
N THR A 49 13.57 -0.42 16.15
CA THR A 49 12.30 -0.91 15.56
C THR A 49 12.22 -0.60 14.06
N ILE A 50 12.34 0.68 13.67
CA ILE A 50 12.18 1.09 12.27
C ILE A 50 13.21 0.42 11.34
N PRO A 51 14.51 0.37 11.65
CA PRO A 51 15.49 -0.33 10.80
C PRO A 51 15.21 -1.82 10.66
N LEU A 52 14.85 -2.51 11.74
CA LEU A 52 14.59 -3.95 11.73
C LEU A 52 13.34 -4.33 10.92
N ILE A 53 12.28 -3.53 10.99
CA ILE A 53 11.06 -3.77 10.20
C ILE A 53 11.09 -3.12 8.81
N TRP A 54 12.24 -2.52 8.38
CA TRP A 54 12.32 -1.77 7.13
C TRP A 54 11.91 -2.58 5.90
N THR A 55 12.29 -3.84 5.84
CA THR A 55 11.88 -4.76 4.77
C THR A 55 10.36 -4.92 4.70
N ASN A 56 9.71 -5.03 5.85
CA ASN A 56 8.25 -5.12 5.92
C ASN A 56 7.59 -3.79 5.52
N ILE A 57 8.15 -2.64 5.92
CA ILE A 57 7.68 -1.32 5.50
C ILE A 57 7.74 -1.20 3.98
N ARG A 58 8.86 -1.56 3.37
CA ARG A 58 9.08 -1.53 1.92
C ARG A 58 8.08 -2.42 1.17
N THR A 59 7.92 -3.67 1.61
CA THR A 59 6.98 -4.62 1.03
C THR A 59 5.54 -4.11 1.14
N THR A 60 5.17 -3.57 2.30
CA THR A 60 3.85 -3.02 2.56
C THR A 60 3.55 -1.80 1.69
N GLN A 61 4.52 -0.91 1.46
CA GLN A 61 4.36 0.23 0.56
C GLN A 61 4.16 -0.21 -0.89
N THR A 62 4.91 -1.20 -1.35
CA THR A 62 4.73 -1.76 -2.70
C THR A 62 3.35 -2.38 -2.85
N PHE A 63 2.92 -3.15 -1.86
CA PHE A 63 1.58 -3.74 -1.82
C PHE A 63 0.48 -2.67 -1.78
N PHE A 64 0.68 -1.57 -1.04
CA PHE A 64 -0.25 -0.44 -0.98
C PHE A 64 -0.51 0.15 -2.36
N VAL A 65 0.53 0.38 -3.16
CA VAL A 65 0.39 0.92 -4.53
C VAL A 65 -0.49 0.03 -5.39
N ILE A 66 -0.23 -1.28 -5.38
CA ILE A 66 -1.01 -2.25 -6.18
C ILE A 66 -2.44 -2.39 -5.66
N SER A 67 -2.61 -2.52 -4.35
CA SER A 67 -3.92 -2.74 -3.73
C SER A 67 -4.84 -1.53 -3.87
N THR A 68 -4.31 -0.31 -3.82
CA THR A 68 -5.09 0.92 -3.96
C THR A 68 -5.80 0.98 -5.31
N ILE A 69 -5.13 0.56 -6.39
CA ILE A 69 -5.72 0.55 -7.74
C ILE A 69 -6.91 -0.42 -7.80
N ASN A 70 -6.77 -1.61 -7.21
CA ASN A 70 -7.84 -2.61 -7.17
C ASN A 70 -8.97 -2.18 -6.24
N MET A 71 -8.65 -1.67 -5.05
CA MET A 71 -9.64 -1.23 -4.06
C MET A 71 -10.45 -0.05 -4.57
N ALA A 72 -9.84 0.90 -5.29
CA ALA A 72 -10.54 2.02 -5.88
C ALA A 72 -11.71 1.57 -6.78
N TYR A 73 -11.53 0.49 -7.55
CA TYR A 73 -12.61 -0.09 -8.36
C TYR A 73 -13.77 -0.59 -7.49
N LEU A 74 -13.48 -1.32 -6.42
CA LEU A 74 -14.52 -1.86 -5.53
C LEU A 74 -15.31 -0.75 -4.84
N PHE A 75 -14.61 0.25 -4.29
CA PHE A 75 -15.25 1.38 -3.62
C PHE A 75 -16.09 2.24 -4.59
N VAL A 76 -15.58 2.50 -5.79
CA VAL A 76 -16.35 3.24 -6.82
C VAL A 76 -17.58 2.44 -7.21
N THR A 77 -17.46 1.15 -7.46
CA THR A 77 -18.59 0.30 -7.85
C THR A 77 -19.66 0.24 -6.77
N ALA A 78 -19.24 0.10 -5.50
CA ALA A 78 -20.17 -0.05 -4.38
C ALA A 78 -20.83 1.25 -3.94
N MET A 79 -20.11 2.38 -3.97
CA MET A 79 -20.57 3.62 -3.36
C MET A 79 -21.15 4.63 -4.36
N THR A 80 -20.58 4.72 -5.56
CA THR A 80 -20.90 5.83 -6.47
C THR A 80 -21.28 5.39 -7.89
N GLY A 81 -20.92 4.18 -8.31
CA GLY A 81 -21.11 3.74 -9.69
C GLY A 81 -20.44 4.66 -10.72
N GLY A 82 -19.33 5.33 -10.36
CA GLY A 82 -18.64 6.32 -11.20
C GLY A 82 -19.20 7.74 -11.12
N GLY A 83 -20.36 7.96 -10.46
CA GLY A 83 -21.06 9.25 -10.37
C GLY A 83 -20.52 10.22 -9.33
N PRO A 84 -21.07 11.47 -9.28
CA PRO A 84 -21.85 12.12 -10.31
C PRO A 84 -20.99 12.56 -11.51
N ASN A 85 -21.57 12.57 -12.71
CA ASN A 85 -20.91 13.03 -13.95
C ASN A 85 -19.50 12.45 -14.20
N ARG A 86 -19.28 11.17 -13.85
CA ARG A 86 -17.98 10.48 -13.91
C ARG A 86 -16.88 11.08 -13.01
N ALA A 87 -17.22 11.91 -12.05
CA ALA A 87 -16.25 12.57 -11.17
C ALA A 87 -15.49 11.58 -10.26
N SER A 88 -16.03 10.40 -10.01
CA SER A 88 -15.39 9.32 -9.23
C SER A 88 -14.91 8.15 -10.09
N ASN A 89 -14.85 8.33 -11.43
CA ASN A 89 -14.41 7.27 -12.32
C ASN A 89 -12.90 7.02 -12.16
N VAL A 90 -12.53 5.76 -11.94
CA VAL A 90 -11.14 5.30 -11.84
C VAL A 90 -10.81 4.40 -13.02
N ALA A 91 -9.51 4.23 -13.29
CA ALA A 91 -9.04 3.51 -14.48
C ALA A 91 -9.62 2.11 -14.65
N LEU A 92 -9.67 1.31 -13.57
CA LEU A 92 -10.27 -0.03 -13.59
C LEU A 92 -11.78 0.00 -13.80
N PHE A 93 -12.50 0.97 -13.22
CA PHE A 93 -13.93 1.13 -13.45
C PHE A 93 -14.20 1.53 -14.89
N TYR A 94 -13.39 2.44 -15.45
CA TYR A 94 -13.48 2.81 -16.86
C TYR A 94 -13.22 1.61 -17.79
N MET A 95 -12.21 0.80 -17.50
CA MET A 95 -11.95 -0.45 -18.23
C MET A 95 -13.17 -1.37 -18.24
N TYR A 96 -13.81 -1.54 -17.08
CA TYR A 96 -15.00 -2.38 -16.95
C TYR A 96 -16.20 -1.83 -17.75
N GLU A 97 -16.41 -0.52 -17.73
CA GLU A 97 -17.44 0.13 -18.56
C GLU A 97 -17.20 -0.09 -20.07
N GLN A 98 -15.94 0.02 -20.51
CA GLN A 98 -15.57 -0.12 -21.93
C GLN A 98 -15.74 -1.54 -22.45
N LYS A 99 -15.62 -2.56 -21.60
CA LYS A 99 -15.90 -3.94 -21.95
C LYS A 99 -17.29 -4.10 -22.58
N ASN A 100 -18.28 -3.41 -22.04
CA ASN A 100 -19.67 -3.51 -22.50
C ASN A 100 -20.00 -2.56 -23.67
N LYS A 101 -19.24 -1.47 -23.86
CA LYS A 101 -19.48 -0.44 -24.88
C LYS A 101 -18.65 -0.64 -26.14
N SER A 102 -17.35 -0.87 -25.98
CA SER A 102 -16.35 -0.86 -27.06
C SER A 102 -15.74 -2.25 -27.34
N GLY A 103 -16.17 -3.26 -26.59
CA GLY A 103 -15.71 -4.63 -26.72
C GLY A 103 -14.47 -4.98 -25.90
N TYR A 104 -14.21 -6.27 -25.82
CA TYR A 104 -13.17 -6.83 -24.96
C TYR A 104 -11.75 -6.38 -25.36
N GLY A 105 -11.45 -6.20 -26.66
CA GLY A 105 -10.11 -5.84 -27.11
C GLY A 105 -9.67 -4.48 -26.57
N TYR A 106 -10.56 -3.47 -26.61
CA TYR A 106 -10.27 -2.15 -26.08
C TYR A 106 -10.13 -2.16 -24.55
N ALA A 107 -11.02 -2.85 -23.86
CA ALA A 107 -10.93 -3.00 -22.40
C ALA A 107 -9.63 -3.67 -21.98
N MET A 108 -9.20 -4.72 -22.67
CA MET A 108 -7.93 -5.39 -22.40
C MET A 108 -6.72 -4.51 -22.66
N ALA A 109 -6.75 -3.67 -23.69
CA ALA A 109 -5.70 -2.68 -23.93
C ALA A 109 -5.55 -1.70 -22.75
N ILE A 110 -6.67 -1.21 -22.20
CA ILE A 110 -6.65 -0.39 -20.97
C ILE A 110 -6.05 -1.17 -19.80
N GLY A 111 -6.41 -2.45 -19.65
CA GLY A 111 -5.87 -3.33 -18.60
C GLY A 111 -4.34 -3.46 -18.68
N VAL A 112 -3.79 -3.63 -19.90
CA VAL A 112 -2.33 -3.66 -20.11
C VAL A 112 -1.67 -2.35 -19.69
N VAL A 113 -2.26 -1.21 -20.03
CA VAL A 113 -1.73 0.11 -19.60
C VAL A 113 -1.74 0.24 -18.07
N ILE A 114 -2.86 -0.14 -17.42
CA ILE A 114 -2.96 -0.13 -15.94
C ILE A 114 -1.90 -1.03 -15.33
N PHE A 115 -1.70 -2.22 -15.88
CA PHE A 115 -0.68 -3.16 -15.42
C PHE A 115 0.73 -2.56 -15.52
N LEU A 116 1.09 -2.00 -16.67
CA LEU A 116 2.41 -1.39 -16.88
C LEU A 116 2.65 -0.20 -15.94
N VAL A 117 1.64 0.65 -15.74
CA VAL A 117 1.72 1.77 -14.80
C VAL A 117 1.89 1.27 -13.36
N SER A 118 1.09 0.29 -12.94
CA SER A 118 1.16 -0.29 -11.59
C SER A 118 2.51 -0.95 -11.33
N PHE A 119 3.00 -1.71 -12.31
CA PHE A 119 4.31 -2.36 -12.24
C PHE A 119 5.44 -1.34 -12.17
N GLY A 120 5.40 -0.30 -13.03
CA GLY A 120 6.39 0.77 -13.03
C GLY A 120 6.42 1.54 -11.71
N LEU A 121 5.25 1.89 -11.15
CA LEU A 121 5.16 2.54 -9.85
C LEU A 121 5.69 1.65 -8.72
N SER A 122 5.36 0.38 -8.73
CA SER A 122 5.85 -0.58 -7.72
C SER A 122 7.38 -0.75 -7.80
N ALA A 123 7.92 -0.85 -9.02
CA ALA A 123 9.36 -0.93 -9.24
C ALA A 123 10.07 0.35 -8.78
N LEU A 124 9.48 1.52 -9.03
CA LEU A 124 10.00 2.81 -8.59
C LEU A 124 10.02 2.91 -7.05
N VAL A 125 8.92 2.55 -6.39
CA VAL A 125 8.84 2.51 -4.92
C VAL A 125 9.90 1.58 -4.35
N ASN A 126 10.03 0.37 -4.89
CA ASN A 126 11.06 -0.58 -4.47
C ASN A 126 12.47 -0.03 -4.62
N LYS A 127 12.77 0.63 -5.75
CA LYS A 127 14.10 1.21 -6.01
C LYS A 127 14.42 2.39 -5.08
N VAL A 128 13.43 3.25 -4.81
CA VAL A 128 13.62 4.42 -3.94
C VAL A 128 13.75 4.03 -2.47
N THR A 129 13.08 2.96 -2.05
CA THR A 129 13.10 2.48 -0.66
C THR A 129 14.16 1.42 -0.40
N GLU A 130 15.00 1.11 -1.40
CA GLU A 130 16.09 0.15 -1.27
C GLU A 130 17.15 0.67 -0.30
N ARG A 131 17.38 -0.09 0.78
CA ARG A 131 18.47 0.11 1.76
C ARG A 131 19.11 -1.23 2.03
N GLU A 132 20.34 -1.24 2.48
CA GLU A 132 20.98 -2.45 2.99
C GLU A 132 20.14 -3.02 4.13
N VAL A 133 19.82 -4.30 4.01
CA VAL A 133 19.05 -5.02 5.03
C VAL A 133 20.04 -5.41 6.13
N LEU A 134 19.77 -4.97 7.35
CA LEU A 134 20.49 -5.45 8.52
C LEU A 134 19.94 -6.85 8.84
N GLU A 135 20.66 -7.90 8.42
CA GLU A 135 20.39 -9.28 8.86
C GLU A 135 21.08 -9.51 10.21
N TYR A 136 20.31 -10.03 11.16
CA TYR A 136 20.77 -10.44 12.49
C TYR A 136 20.55 -11.92 12.70
#